data_c23cfba71abb2fdfe1cda92a1cef94cb
#
_entry.id   c23cfba71abb2fdfe1cda92a1cef94cb
#
_cell.length_a   1.000
_cell.length_b   1.000
_cell.length_c   1.000
_cell.angle_alpha   90.00
_cell.angle_beta   90.00
_cell.angle_gamma   90.00
#
_symmetry.space_group_name_H-M   'P 1'
#
loop_
_entity.id
_entity.type
_entity.pdbx_description
1 polymer ?
#
loop_
_entity_poly.entity_id
_entity_poly.type
_entity_poly.pdbx_seq_one_letter_code
_entity_poly.pdbx_strand_id
1 'polypeptide(L)'
;MLHNRHSRFYIAEMFCCVDALHQLGYIHRDLKPENFLIDATGHVKLTDFGLAAGMLSPFKIESMRVKLEEVGNMAVPFTSGMEQRSASERREGYRALRDRELNYAKSIVGSPDYMAPEVLKGEEYDFTVDYWSLGCMLFEALSGYPPFAGSTVDETWQNLRRWDKVLKKPKFEDPNYFLSPRTWDLITRCVNGKKQRFRSINEIYKHVYFAEVDWSKLREQRAPFVPELDGETDAGYFDDFSNEADMAKYKEVHDKQQALESMADRDEPMNKGVFVGFTFRYVRTFFPFDIDIC
;
A
#
# COMPACT_ATOMS: atom_id res chain seq x y z
N MET A 1 15.49 -4.82 -3.99
CA MET A 1 15.44 -5.16 -2.55
C MET A 1 16.24 -4.13 -1.79
N LEU A 2 15.68 -3.61 -0.70
CA LEU A 2 16.39 -2.68 0.17
C LEU A 2 17.27 -3.43 1.17
N HIS A 3 18.41 -2.81 1.54
CA HIS A 3 19.21 -3.32 2.66
C HIS A 3 18.39 -3.25 3.96
N ASN A 4 18.53 -4.22 4.84
CA ASN A 4 17.73 -4.36 6.08
C ASN A 4 17.73 -3.08 6.95
N ARG A 5 18.87 -2.34 7.02
CA ARG A 5 18.96 -1.07 7.76
C ARG A 5 18.09 0.03 7.12
N HIS A 6 18.07 0.12 5.79
CA HIS A 6 17.23 1.10 5.08
C HIS A 6 15.76 0.75 5.21
N SER A 7 15.40 -0.52 5.06
CA SER A 7 14.02 -0.98 5.26
C SER A 7 13.52 -0.69 6.66
N ARG A 8 14.39 -0.84 7.69
CA ARG A 8 14.02 -0.53 9.07
C ARG A 8 13.75 0.94 9.28
N PHE A 9 14.56 1.81 8.72
CA PHE A 9 14.37 3.26 8.81
C PHE A 9 13.04 3.67 8.17
N TYR A 10 12.83 3.29 6.92
CA TYR A 10 11.63 3.69 6.20
C TYR A 10 10.35 3.09 6.77
N ILE A 11 10.35 1.82 7.14
CA ILE A 11 9.16 1.23 7.75
C ILE A 11 8.87 1.83 9.14
N ALA A 12 9.88 2.25 9.89
CA ALA A 12 9.68 2.97 11.14
C ALA A 12 8.99 4.33 10.90
N GLU A 13 9.44 5.10 9.92
CA GLU A 13 8.78 6.35 9.55
C GLU A 13 7.35 6.15 9.04
N MET A 14 7.11 5.10 8.25
CA MET A 14 5.77 4.74 7.79
C MET A 14 4.84 4.42 8.97
N PHE A 15 5.31 3.70 9.99
CA PHE A 15 4.54 3.48 11.22
C PHE A 15 4.25 4.78 11.97
N CYS A 16 5.20 5.73 12.04
CA CYS A 16 4.95 7.04 12.62
C CYS A 16 3.87 7.83 11.86
N CYS A 17 3.93 7.83 10.52
CA CYS A 17 2.92 8.48 9.69
C CYS A 17 1.51 7.90 9.93
N VAL A 18 1.42 6.57 9.98
CA VAL A 18 0.14 5.88 10.22
C VAL A 18 -0.35 6.10 11.65
N ASP A 19 0.55 6.11 12.65
CA ASP A 19 0.18 6.42 14.03
C ASP A 19 -0.41 7.85 14.15
N ALA A 20 0.24 8.84 13.53
CA ALA A 20 -0.28 10.20 13.50
C ALA A 20 -1.70 10.27 12.88
N LEU A 21 -1.94 9.54 11.80
CA LEU A 21 -3.26 9.45 11.18
C LEU A 21 -4.28 8.79 12.12
N HIS A 22 -3.90 7.70 12.79
CA HIS A 22 -4.77 6.99 13.74
C HIS A 22 -5.10 7.86 14.97
N GLN A 23 -4.16 8.67 15.46
CA GLN A 23 -4.41 9.63 16.54
C GLN A 23 -5.43 10.70 16.15
N LEU A 24 -5.52 11.05 14.87
CA LEU A 24 -6.56 11.92 14.33
C LEU A 24 -7.92 11.22 14.15
N GLY A 25 -8.01 9.92 14.45
CA GLY A 25 -9.23 9.13 14.35
C GLY A 25 -9.51 8.58 12.95
N TYR A 26 -8.54 8.57 12.05
CA TYR A 26 -8.71 8.07 10.69
C TYR A 26 -7.96 6.75 10.46
N ILE A 27 -8.51 5.90 9.62
CA ILE A 27 -7.88 4.67 9.10
C ILE A 27 -7.64 4.89 7.62
N HIS A 28 -6.43 4.60 7.12
CA HIS A 28 -6.09 4.85 5.73
C HIS A 28 -6.75 3.85 4.78
N ARG A 29 -6.67 2.55 5.07
CA ARG A 29 -7.31 1.42 4.36
C ARG A 29 -6.77 1.09 2.96
N ASP A 30 -5.99 1.96 2.36
CA ASP A 30 -5.38 1.77 1.04
C ASP A 30 -3.87 2.10 1.08
N LEU A 31 -3.19 1.64 2.12
CA LEU A 31 -1.74 1.80 2.21
C LEU A 31 -1.05 0.90 1.18
N LYS A 32 -0.20 1.53 0.39
CA LYS A 32 0.64 0.90 -0.62
C LYS A 32 1.90 1.76 -0.82
N PRO A 33 2.99 1.24 -1.41
CA PRO A 33 4.22 2.01 -1.58
C PRO A 33 4.02 3.36 -2.28
N GLU A 34 3.13 3.41 -3.26
CA GLU A 34 2.82 4.61 -4.04
C GLU A 34 2.24 5.76 -3.21
N ASN A 35 1.66 5.46 -2.04
CA ASN A 35 1.09 6.46 -1.12
C ASN A 35 2.10 6.99 -0.10
N PHE A 36 3.38 6.54 -0.18
CA PHE A 36 4.47 7.05 0.63
C PHE A 36 5.50 7.74 -0.26
N LEU A 37 5.55 9.06 -0.19
CA LEU A 37 6.51 9.87 -0.93
C LEU A 37 7.76 10.13 -0.08
N ILE A 38 8.90 10.30 -0.74
CA ILE A 38 10.15 10.74 -0.11
C ILE A 38 10.30 12.23 -0.37
N ASP A 39 10.45 13.03 0.69
CA ASP A 39 10.67 14.46 0.56
C ASP A 39 12.14 14.81 0.22
N ALA A 40 12.42 16.10 -0.02
CA ALA A 40 13.76 16.57 -0.38
C ALA A 40 14.84 16.25 0.67
N THR A 41 14.46 15.97 1.90
CA THR A 41 15.38 15.58 2.98
C THR A 41 15.53 14.07 3.11
N GLY A 42 14.81 13.30 2.30
CA GLY A 42 14.83 11.84 2.28
C GLY A 42 13.83 11.19 3.24
N HIS A 43 12.99 11.96 3.91
CA HIS A 43 12.00 11.48 4.86
C HIS A 43 10.66 11.18 4.22
N VAL A 44 9.90 10.26 4.84
CA VAL A 44 8.62 9.78 4.32
C VAL A 44 7.49 10.77 4.60
N LYS A 45 6.62 10.96 3.61
CA LYS A 45 5.32 11.64 3.71
C LYS A 45 4.22 10.71 3.23
N LEU A 46 3.16 10.57 4.01
CA LEU A 46 1.97 9.82 3.64
C LEU A 46 1.03 10.71 2.82
N THR A 47 0.46 10.15 1.75
CA THR A 47 -0.43 10.84 0.82
C THR A 47 -1.68 10.00 0.52
N ASP A 48 -2.59 10.57 -0.29
CA ASP A 48 -3.79 9.92 -0.80
C ASP A 48 -4.78 9.48 0.30
N PHE A 49 -5.32 10.48 1.00
CA PHE A 49 -6.35 10.28 2.02
C PHE A 49 -7.77 10.11 1.44
N GLY A 50 -7.92 9.92 0.13
CA GLY A 50 -9.21 9.81 -0.54
C GLY A 50 -10.11 8.68 -0.01
N LEU A 51 -9.53 7.63 0.56
CA LEU A 51 -10.25 6.54 1.23
C LEU A 51 -10.19 6.60 2.76
N ALA A 52 -9.47 7.55 3.35
CA ALA A 52 -9.27 7.63 4.79
C ALA A 52 -10.53 8.09 5.55
N ALA A 53 -11.36 8.91 4.96
CA ALA A 53 -12.58 9.44 5.60
C ALA A 53 -13.83 8.78 5.01
N GLY A 54 -14.45 7.86 5.72
CA GLY A 54 -15.70 7.23 5.31
C GLY A 54 -15.61 5.71 5.09
N MET A 55 -16.71 5.06 4.87
CA MET A 55 -16.78 3.64 4.52
C MET A 55 -16.33 3.45 3.07
N LEU A 56 -15.64 2.34 2.78
CA LEU A 56 -15.47 1.90 1.38
C LEU A 56 -16.83 1.85 0.72
N SER A 57 -16.91 2.25 -0.56
CA SER A 57 -18.20 2.22 -1.24
C SER A 57 -18.74 0.78 -1.26
N PRO A 58 -20.05 0.58 -1.01
CA PRO A 58 -20.65 -0.75 -1.05
C PRO A 58 -20.37 -1.48 -2.38
N PHE A 59 -20.30 -0.74 -3.48
CA PHE A 59 -19.95 -1.27 -4.79
C PHE A 59 -18.53 -1.85 -4.83
N LYS A 60 -17.53 -1.17 -4.26
CA LYS A 60 -16.14 -1.66 -4.21
C LYS A 60 -16.04 -2.90 -3.32
N ILE A 61 -16.72 -2.90 -2.17
CA ILE A 61 -16.77 -4.07 -1.28
C ILE A 61 -17.39 -5.27 -2.00
N GLU A 62 -18.52 -5.07 -2.67
CA GLU A 62 -19.20 -6.12 -3.41
C GLU A 62 -18.35 -6.67 -4.56
N SER A 63 -17.70 -5.80 -5.33
CA SER A 63 -16.79 -6.21 -6.41
C SER A 63 -15.63 -7.08 -5.89
N MET A 64 -15.04 -6.72 -4.76
CA MET A 64 -13.98 -7.52 -4.12
C MET A 64 -14.50 -8.86 -3.63
N ARG A 65 -15.69 -8.89 -3.02
CA ARG A 65 -16.33 -10.12 -2.55
C ARG A 65 -16.64 -11.08 -3.70
N VAL A 66 -17.23 -10.57 -4.78
CA VAL A 66 -17.50 -11.34 -5.99
C VAL A 66 -16.22 -11.95 -6.55
N LYS A 67 -15.14 -11.16 -6.64
CA LYS A 67 -13.85 -11.65 -7.14
C LYS A 67 -13.27 -12.77 -6.26
N LEU A 68 -13.34 -12.63 -4.94
CA LEU A 68 -12.92 -13.69 -4.02
C LEU A 68 -13.74 -14.99 -4.17
N GLU A 69 -15.04 -14.88 -4.43
CA GLU A 69 -15.92 -16.01 -4.67
C GLU A 69 -15.61 -16.68 -6.01
N GLU A 70 -15.43 -15.89 -7.09
CA GLU A 70 -15.04 -16.41 -8.42
C GLU A 70 -13.77 -17.25 -8.35
N VAL A 71 -12.67 -16.70 -7.78
CA VAL A 71 -11.41 -17.46 -7.66
C VAL A 71 -11.53 -18.66 -6.73
N GLY A 72 -12.50 -18.62 -5.80
CA GLY A 72 -12.80 -19.74 -4.92
C GLY A 72 -13.46 -20.93 -5.64
N ASN A 73 -14.24 -20.65 -6.66
CA ASN A 73 -14.96 -21.62 -7.47
C ASN A 73 -14.13 -22.12 -8.65
N MET A 74 -13.02 -21.45 -8.98
CA MET A 74 -12.10 -21.93 -10.01
C MET A 74 -11.51 -23.27 -9.58
N ALA A 75 -11.69 -24.29 -10.42
CA ALA A 75 -11.10 -25.63 -10.26
C ALA A 75 -9.57 -25.65 -10.54
N VAL A 76 -8.90 -24.52 -10.34
CA VAL A 76 -7.44 -24.47 -10.44
C VAL A 76 -6.88 -25.14 -9.19
N PRO A 77 -6.15 -26.26 -9.32
CA PRO A 77 -5.47 -26.84 -8.19
C PRO A 77 -4.65 -25.73 -7.53
N PHE A 78 -4.79 -25.59 -6.23
CA PHE A 78 -3.82 -24.81 -5.45
C PHE A 78 -2.48 -25.44 -5.76
N THR A 79 -1.81 -24.86 -6.75
CA THR A 79 -0.59 -25.46 -7.24
C THR A 79 0.41 -25.38 -6.10
N SER A 80 0.88 -26.53 -5.68
CA SER A 80 2.09 -26.69 -4.88
C SER A 80 3.26 -25.84 -5.43
N GLY A 81 3.11 -25.27 -6.63
CA GLY A 81 4.06 -24.42 -7.30
C GLY A 81 4.47 -23.17 -6.53
N MET A 82 3.56 -22.50 -5.83
CA MET A 82 3.95 -21.28 -5.04
C MET A 82 4.90 -21.62 -3.89
N GLU A 83 4.73 -22.76 -3.24
CA GLU A 83 5.61 -23.19 -2.14
C GLU A 83 6.99 -23.61 -2.62
N GLN A 84 7.12 -23.95 -3.90
CA GLN A 84 8.35 -24.42 -4.51
C GLN A 84 9.13 -23.31 -5.24
N ARG A 85 8.48 -22.21 -5.60
CA ARG A 85 9.13 -21.08 -6.29
C ARG A 85 10.13 -20.39 -5.38
N SER A 86 11.32 -20.15 -5.93
CA SER A 86 12.34 -19.32 -5.31
C SER A 86 11.90 -17.86 -5.22
N ALA A 87 12.62 -17.06 -4.43
CA ALA A 87 12.39 -15.62 -4.34
C ALA A 87 12.62 -14.92 -5.69
N SER A 88 13.55 -15.42 -6.52
CA SER A 88 13.82 -14.90 -7.87
C SER A 88 12.65 -15.14 -8.79
N GLU A 89 12.16 -16.37 -8.86
CA GLU A 89 11.00 -16.73 -9.70
C GLU A 89 9.75 -15.93 -9.31
N ARG A 90 9.54 -15.71 -8.04
CA ARG A 90 8.41 -14.89 -7.56
C ARG A 90 8.56 -13.42 -7.95
N ARG A 91 9.79 -12.86 -7.85
CA ARG A 91 10.08 -11.48 -8.31
C ARG A 91 9.86 -11.31 -9.80
N GLU A 92 10.35 -12.24 -10.60
CA GLU A 92 10.17 -12.21 -12.06
C GLU A 92 8.70 -12.31 -12.44
N GLY A 93 7.95 -13.24 -11.83
CA GLY A 93 6.51 -13.39 -12.04
C GLY A 93 5.75 -12.12 -11.68
N TYR A 94 6.07 -11.48 -10.55
CA TYR A 94 5.45 -10.24 -10.12
C TYR A 94 5.78 -9.07 -11.05
N ARG A 95 7.04 -8.92 -11.49
CA ARG A 95 7.42 -7.90 -12.48
C ARG A 95 6.68 -8.11 -13.80
N ALA A 96 6.69 -9.33 -14.33
CA ALA A 96 5.98 -9.66 -15.56
C ALA A 96 4.45 -9.41 -15.45
N LEU A 97 3.87 -9.62 -14.28
CA LEU A 97 2.47 -9.27 -14.02
C LEU A 97 2.26 -7.75 -14.09
N ARG A 98 3.08 -6.96 -13.40
CA ARG A 98 2.98 -5.49 -13.42
C ARG A 98 3.19 -4.91 -14.81
N ASP A 99 4.16 -5.42 -15.56
CA ASP A 99 4.47 -4.95 -16.92
C ASP A 99 3.33 -5.26 -17.91
N ARG A 100 2.69 -6.44 -17.77
CA ARG A 100 1.58 -6.86 -18.63
C ARG A 100 0.26 -6.16 -18.27
N GLU A 101 0.00 -6.01 -16.98
CA GLU A 101 -1.24 -5.47 -16.43
C GLU A 101 -1.04 -4.02 -15.99
N LEU A 102 -0.79 -3.11 -16.95
CA LEU A 102 -0.56 -1.66 -16.68
C LEU A 102 -1.67 -1.02 -15.82
N ASN A 103 -2.87 -1.58 -15.86
CA ASN A 103 -4.03 -1.15 -15.07
C ASN A 103 -4.25 -1.99 -13.79
N TYR A 104 -3.34 -2.89 -13.43
CA TYR A 104 -3.50 -3.74 -12.26
C TYR A 104 -3.76 -2.93 -10.98
N ALA A 105 -2.98 -1.89 -10.76
CA ALA A 105 -3.15 -0.98 -9.63
C ALA A 105 -4.34 0.00 -9.77
N LYS A 106 -4.91 0.13 -10.98
CA LYS A 106 -6.00 1.07 -11.32
C LYS A 106 -7.35 0.38 -11.54
N SER A 107 -7.41 -0.95 -11.43
CA SER A 107 -8.67 -1.67 -11.61
C SER A 107 -9.73 -1.17 -10.61
N ILE A 108 -11.02 -1.32 -10.94
CA ILE A 108 -12.15 -0.94 -10.05
C ILE A 108 -11.98 -1.57 -8.66
N VAL A 109 -11.35 -2.73 -8.61
CA VAL A 109 -11.07 -3.47 -7.37
C VAL A 109 -9.79 -2.97 -6.68
N GLY A 110 -8.90 -2.23 -7.38
CA GLY A 110 -7.59 -1.80 -6.90
C GLY A 110 -6.57 -2.94 -6.87
N SER A 111 -5.34 -2.64 -6.43
CA SER A 111 -4.35 -3.67 -6.14
C SER A 111 -4.64 -4.29 -4.78
N PRO A 112 -4.99 -5.58 -4.70
CA PRO A 112 -5.32 -6.22 -3.43
C PRO A 112 -4.08 -6.59 -2.61
N ASP A 113 -2.87 -6.42 -3.14
CA ASP A 113 -1.61 -6.94 -2.61
C ASP A 113 -1.35 -6.59 -1.15
N TYR A 114 -1.87 -5.43 -0.71
CA TYR A 114 -1.64 -4.88 0.64
C TYR A 114 -2.92 -4.85 1.49
N MET A 115 -4.07 -5.27 0.95
CA MET A 115 -5.34 -5.19 1.68
C MET A 115 -5.52 -6.35 2.64
N ALA A 116 -5.99 -6.04 3.85
CA ALA A 116 -6.30 -7.05 4.86
C ALA A 116 -7.51 -7.91 4.44
N PRO A 117 -7.52 -9.21 4.79
CA PRO A 117 -8.57 -10.14 4.36
C PRO A 117 -9.97 -9.71 4.79
N GLU A 118 -10.11 -9.10 5.98
CA GLU A 118 -11.39 -8.60 6.49
C GLU A 118 -11.92 -7.43 5.65
N VAL A 119 -11.03 -6.60 5.09
CA VAL A 119 -11.42 -5.51 4.16
C VAL A 119 -11.92 -6.10 2.84
N LEU A 120 -11.18 -7.07 2.30
CA LEU A 120 -11.54 -7.74 1.04
C LEU A 120 -12.89 -8.47 1.12
N LYS A 121 -13.22 -9.00 2.29
CA LYS A 121 -14.49 -9.70 2.54
C LYS A 121 -15.64 -8.76 2.93
N GLY A 122 -15.36 -7.47 3.16
CA GLY A 122 -16.35 -6.52 3.67
C GLY A 122 -16.77 -6.80 5.11
N GLU A 123 -15.90 -7.47 5.89
CA GLU A 123 -16.13 -7.73 7.32
C GLU A 123 -15.83 -6.47 8.14
N GLU A 124 -16.24 -6.45 9.41
CA GLU A 124 -15.89 -5.38 10.34
C GLU A 124 -14.37 -5.33 10.56
N TYR A 125 -13.81 -4.15 10.38
CA TYR A 125 -12.37 -3.90 10.53
C TYR A 125 -12.11 -2.70 11.45
N ASP A 126 -10.88 -2.56 11.90
CA ASP A 126 -10.37 -1.45 12.70
C ASP A 126 -9.04 -0.94 12.13
N PHE A 127 -8.39 -0.01 12.82
CA PHE A 127 -7.13 0.60 12.42
C PHE A 127 -5.99 -0.41 12.17
N THR A 128 -6.09 -1.62 12.69
CA THR A 128 -5.04 -2.65 12.53
C THR A 128 -4.92 -3.17 11.10
N VAL A 129 -5.90 -2.87 10.21
CA VAL A 129 -5.78 -3.17 8.78
C VAL A 129 -4.60 -2.45 8.13
N ASP A 130 -4.28 -1.25 8.62
CA ASP A 130 -3.12 -0.49 8.16
C ASP A 130 -1.80 -1.17 8.60
N TYR A 131 -1.77 -1.83 9.76
CA TYR A 131 -0.60 -2.63 10.16
C TYR A 131 -0.39 -3.86 9.27
N TRP A 132 -1.46 -4.48 8.79
CA TRP A 132 -1.36 -5.54 7.78
C TRP A 132 -0.65 -5.03 6.53
N SER A 133 -1.09 -3.90 6.00
CA SER A 133 -0.51 -3.29 4.80
C SER A 133 0.96 -2.97 4.98
N LEU A 134 1.35 -2.36 6.11
CA LEU A 134 2.76 -2.08 6.43
C LEU A 134 3.60 -3.36 6.56
N GLY A 135 3.03 -4.44 7.10
CA GLY A 135 3.69 -5.75 7.14
C GLY A 135 3.96 -6.33 5.74
N CYS A 136 3.00 -6.20 4.83
CA CYS A 136 3.16 -6.60 3.43
C CYS A 136 4.22 -5.74 2.72
N MET A 137 4.25 -4.44 2.96
CA MET A 137 5.24 -3.52 2.39
C MET A 137 6.65 -3.80 2.92
N LEU A 138 6.82 -4.13 4.21
CA LEU A 138 8.11 -4.55 4.76
C LEU A 138 8.59 -5.86 4.12
N PHE A 139 7.69 -6.82 3.95
CA PHE A 139 8.01 -8.06 3.25
C PHE A 139 8.51 -7.77 1.84
N GLU A 140 7.79 -6.94 1.08
CA GLU A 140 8.16 -6.57 -0.29
C GLU A 140 9.49 -5.81 -0.35
N ALA A 141 9.72 -4.83 0.53
CA ALA A 141 10.97 -4.08 0.58
C ALA A 141 12.19 -5.00 0.73
N LEU A 142 12.03 -6.11 1.45
CA LEU A 142 13.09 -7.07 1.73
C LEU A 142 13.17 -8.23 0.72
N SER A 143 12.06 -8.59 0.08
CA SER A 143 12.02 -9.72 -0.86
C SER A 143 11.93 -9.30 -2.33
N GLY A 144 11.47 -8.06 -2.60
CA GLY A 144 11.27 -7.51 -3.94
C GLY A 144 9.94 -7.90 -4.59
N TYR A 145 9.00 -8.44 -3.81
CA TYR A 145 7.62 -8.75 -4.23
C TYR A 145 6.69 -8.80 -3.01
N PRO A 146 5.41 -8.45 -3.14
CA PRO A 146 4.43 -8.57 -2.06
C PRO A 146 4.21 -10.04 -1.65
N PRO A 147 3.87 -10.33 -0.38
CA PRO A 147 3.82 -11.71 0.12
C PRO A 147 2.82 -12.61 -0.61
N PHE A 148 1.77 -12.03 -1.19
CA PHE A 148 0.69 -12.75 -1.85
C PHE A 148 0.69 -12.64 -3.37
N ALA A 149 1.61 -11.85 -3.95
CA ALA A 149 1.70 -11.68 -5.40
C ALA A 149 1.90 -13.01 -6.12
N GLY A 150 1.03 -13.27 -7.11
CA GLY A 150 1.13 -14.37 -8.04
C GLY A 150 1.72 -13.94 -9.38
N SER A 151 1.77 -14.87 -10.34
CA SER A 151 2.15 -14.58 -11.72
C SER A 151 0.97 -14.09 -12.56
N THR A 152 -0.24 -14.17 -12.01
CA THR A 152 -1.49 -13.67 -12.59
C THR A 152 -2.33 -12.99 -11.52
N VAL A 153 -3.26 -12.15 -11.96
CA VAL A 153 -4.22 -11.47 -11.06
C VAL A 153 -5.02 -12.52 -10.26
N ASP A 154 -5.52 -13.54 -10.92
CA ASP A 154 -6.32 -14.60 -10.28
C ASP A 154 -5.50 -15.40 -9.25
N GLU A 155 -4.22 -15.68 -9.55
CA GLU A 155 -3.33 -16.33 -8.59
C GLU A 155 -3.13 -15.44 -7.35
N THR A 156 -2.97 -14.14 -7.50
CA THR A 156 -2.88 -13.19 -6.37
C THR A 156 -4.12 -13.24 -5.49
N TRP A 157 -5.31 -13.20 -6.09
CA TRP A 157 -6.57 -13.32 -5.35
C TRP A 157 -6.74 -14.67 -4.65
N GLN A 158 -6.33 -15.78 -5.28
CA GLN A 158 -6.32 -17.09 -4.64
C GLN A 158 -5.35 -17.14 -3.45
N ASN A 159 -4.17 -16.53 -3.59
CA ASN A 159 -3.19 -16.44 -2.51
C ASN A 159 -3.72 -15.65 -1.32
N LEU A 160 -4.35 -14.50 -1.57
CA LEU A 160 -4.98 -13.68 -0.53
C LEU A 160 -6.11 -14.41 0.18
N ARG A 161 -6.92 -15.18 -0.55
CA ARG A 161 -7.97 -16.00 0.05
C ARG A 161 -7.43 -17.03 1.04
N ARG A 162 -6.20 -17.51 0.81
CA ARG A 162 -5.50 -18.52 1.61
C ARG A 162 -4.23 -17.97 2.25
N TRP A 163 -4.26 -16.70 2.64
CA TRP A 163 -3.10 -15.96 3.12
C TRP A 163 -2.32 -16.69 4.23
N ASP A 164 -3.02 -17.35 5.15
CA ASP A 164 -2.47 -18.11 6.27
C ASP A 164 -1.62 -19.32 5.84
N LYS A 165 -1.92 -19.91 4.66
CA LYS A 165 -1.17 -21.00 4.05
C LYS A 165 -0.06 -20.53 3.13
N VAL A 166 -0.24 -19.34 2.53
CA VAL A 166 0.68 -18.77 1.53
C VAL A 166 1.81 -17.96 2.17
N LEU A 167 1.54 -17.29 3.29
CA LEU A 167 2.57 -16.50 3.98
C LEU A 167 3.67 -17.41 4.52
N LYS A 168 4.79 -17.42 3.82
CA LYS A 168 5.97 -18.20 4.19
C LYS A 168 7.22 -17.34 4.11
N LYS A 169 8.19 -17.66 4.96
CA LYS A 169 9.50 -17.02 4.93
C LYS A 169 10.15 -17.27 3.57
N PRO A 170 10.53 -16.22 2.82
CA PRO A 170 11.14 -16.40 1.51
C PRO A 170 12.48 -17.14 1.61
N LYS A 171 12.73 -17.98 0.61
CA LYS A 171 14.01 -18.65 0.40
C LYS A 171 14.75 -17.88 -0.68
N PHE A 172 15.90 -17.32 -0.32
CA PHE A 172 16.75 -16.58 -1.25
C PHE A 172 17.81 -17.50 -1.85
N GLU A 173 18.25 -17.19 -3.06
CA GLU A 173 19.29 -17.93 -3.76
C GLU A 173 20.67 -17.67 -3.12
N ASP A 174 20.93 -16.44 -2.69
CA ASP A 174 22.12 -16.08 -1.93
C ASP A 174 21.96 -16.51 -0.46
N PRO A 175 22.77 -17.47 0.01
CA PRO A 175 22.68 -17.96 1.40
C PRO A 175 23.04 -16.90 2.44
N ASN A 176 23.74 -15.83 2.05
CA ASN A 176 24.07 -14.72 2.93
C ASN A 176 22.89 -13.75 3.12
N TYR A 177 21.90 -13.84 2.26
CA TYR A 177 20.71 -13.01 2.35
C TYR A 177 19.54 -13.79 2.96
N PHE A 178 19.09 -13.36 4.13
CA PHE A 178 17.98 -14.00 4.85
C PHE A 178 17.21 -12.99 5.70
N LEU A 179 15.96 -13.27 5.93
CA LEU A 179 15.19 -12.53 6.93
C LEU A 179 15.56 -13.05 8.34
N SER A 180 16.01 -12.13 9.20
CA SER A 180 16.30 -12.48 10.58
C SER A 180 15.05 -12.95 11.32
N PRO A 181 15.17 -13.72 12.42
CA PRO A 181 14.02 -14.10 13.23
C PRO A 181 13.17 -12.91 13.67
N ARG A 182 13.80 -11.82 14.13
CA ARG A 182 13.10 -10.59 14.57
C ARG A 182 12.38 -9.86 13.43
N THR A 183 12.93 -9.92 12.20
CA THR A 183 12.27 -9.37 11.00
C THR A 183 11.03 -10.16 10.64
N TRP A 184 11.17 -11.49 10.65
CA TRP A 184 10.08 -12.39 10.34
C TRP A 184 8.96 -12.33 11.38
N ASP A 185 9.31 -12.20 12.66
CA ASP A 185 8.35 -12.04 13.76
C ASP A 185 7.53 -10.75 13.58
N LEU A 186 8.16 -9.61 13.28
CA LEU A 186 7.44 -8.37 13.00
C LEU A 186 6.45 -8.54 11.82
N ILE A 187 6.93 -9.11 10.71
CA ILE A 187 6.08 -9.33 9.52
C ILE A 187 4.88 -10.20 9.89
N THR A 188 5.09 -11.34 10.55
CA THR A 188 4.01 -12.28 10.87
C THR A 188 3.07 -11.77 11.97
N ARG A 189 3.49 -10.84 12.79
CA ARG A 189 2.62 -10.16 13.75
C ARG A 189 1.84 -8.99 13.13
N CYS A 190 2.30 -8.43 12.03
CA CYS A 190 1.52 -7.49 11.22
C CYS A 190 0.56 -8.24 10.29
N VAL A 191 1.09 -9.21 9.54
CA VAL A 191 0.34 -10.00 8.55
C VAL A 191 -0.23 -11.24 9.23
N ASN A 192 -1.33 -11.03 9.95
CA ASN A 192 -1.99 -12.08 10.72
C ASN A 192 -3.51 -11.83 10.80
N GLY A 193 -4.26 -12.81 11.29
CA GLY A 193 -5.67 -12.62 11.61
C GLY A 193 -5.88 -11.51 12.63
N LYS A 194 -6.98 -10.78 12.53
CA LYS A 194 -7.29 -9.59 13.35
C LYS A 194 -7.01 -9.77 14.86
N LYS A 195 -7.28 -10.96 15.41
CA LYS A 195 -7.09 -11.25 16.84
C LYS A 195 -5.61 -11.44 17.25
N GLN A 196 -4.75 -11.84 16.34
CA GLN A 196 -3.32 -12.12 16.57
C GLN A 196 -2.41 -10.98 16.12
N ARG A 197 -2.94 -10.04 15.33
CA ARG A 197 -2.22 -8.85 14.86
C ARG A 197 -1.89 -7.93 16.02
N PHE A 198 -0.86 -7.11 15.87
CA PHE A 198 -0.60 -6.01 16.82
C PHE A 198 -1.86 -5.19 17.08
N ARG A 199 -2.11 -4.88 18.34
CA ARG A 199 -3.31 -4.16 18.78
C ARG A 199 -3.07 -2.68 19.08
N SER A 200 -1.80 -2.29 19.16
CA SER A 200 -1.42 -0.90 19.41
C SER A 200 -0.07 -0.60 18.78
N ILE A 201 0.15 0.67 18.47
CA ILE A 201 1.43 1.16 18.00
C ILE A 201 2.54 0.97 19.05
N ASN A 202 2.21 1.04 20.33
CA ASN A 202 3.16 0.85 21.42
C ASN A 202 3.78 -0.57 21.44
N GLU A 203 3.03 -1.59 21.02
CA GLU A 203 3.57 -2.94 20.85
C GLU A 203 4.60 -2.98 19.72
N ILE A 204 4.34 -2.23 18.63
CA ILE A 204 5.23 -2.13 17.47
C ILE A 204 6.49 -1.37 17.85
N TYR A 205 6.37 -0.22 18.52
CA TYR A 205 7.51 0.59 18.95
C TYR A 205 8.47 -0.18 19.88
N LYS A 206 7.94 -1.07 20.71
CA LYS A 206 8.72 -1.91 21.62
C LYS A 206 9.24 -3.20 21.00
N HIS A 207 8.88 -3.47 19.73
CA HIS A 207 9.26 -4.72 19.08
C HIS A 207 10.78 -4.79 18.85
N VAL A 208 11.38 -5.95 19.07
CA VAL A 208 12.83 -6.19 18.96
C VAL A 208 13.41 -5.83 17.58
N TYR A 209 12.62 -5.82 16.51
CA TYR A 209 13.05 -5.37 15.19
C TYR A 209 13.51 -3.90 15.20
N PHE A 210 12.90 -3.09 16.06
CA PHE A 210 13.17 -1.66 16.19
C PHE A 210 14.08 -1.30 17.38
N ALA A 211 14.78 -2.29 17.97
CA ALA A 211 15.63 -2.05 19.15
C ALA A 211 16.73 -0.98 18.92
N GLU A 212 17.14 -0.78 17.65
CA GLU A 212 18.14 0.22 17.29
C GLU A 212 17.54 1.56 16.81
N VAL A 213 16.20 1.73 16.89
CA VAL A 213 15.51 2.95 16.46
C VAL A 213 15.26 3.85 17.65
N ASP A 214 15.78 5.07 17.58
CA ASP A 214 15.40 6.15 18.50
C ASP A 214 14.18 6.89 17.90
N TRP A 215 12.99 6.53 18.38
CA TRP A 215 11.74 7.08 17.86
C TRP A 215 11.62 8.60 18.06
N SER A 216 12.22 9.15 19.11
CA SER A 216 12.19 10.59 19.42
C SER A 216 13.03 11.42 18.46
N LYS A 217 14.02 10.78 17.81
CA LYS A 217 14.97 11.45 16.90
C LYS A 217 14.91 10.91 15.47
N LEU A 218 13.92 10.07 15.16
CA LEU A 218 13.85 9.37 13.88
C LEU A 218 13.84 10.36 12.70
N ARG A 219 13.07 11.44 12.83
CA ARG A 219 12.95 12.51 11.82
C ARG A 219 14.13 13.50 11.77
N GLU A 220 14.98 13.50 12.80
CA GLU A 220 16.19 14.34 12.87
C GLU A 220 17.42 13.61 12.29
N GLN A 221 17.35 12.30 12.13
CA GLN A 221 18.44 11.50 11.57
C GLN A 221 18.56 11.75 10.07
N ARG A 222 19.79 11.69 9.56
CA ARG A 222 19.99 11.69 8.10
C ARG A 222 19.34 10.45 7.49
N ALA A 223 18.43 10.64 6.56
CA ALA A 223 17.78 9.57 5.83
C ALA A 223 18.79 8.73 5.02
N PRO A 224 18.57 7.42 4.87
CA PRO A 224 19.46 6.52 4.10
C PRO A 224 19.56 6.90 2.61
N PHE A 225 18.53 7.51 2.07
CA PHE A 225 18.48 8.05 0.73
C PHE A 225 17.97 9.50 0.80
N VAL A 226 18.68 10.40 0.16
CA VAL A 226 18.27 11.79 -0.03
C VAL A 226 18.24 12.03 -1.53
N PRO A 227 17.11 12.43 -2.13
CA PRO A 227 17.03 12.65 -3.57
C PRO A 227 17.95 13.82 -3.97
N GLU A 228 18.65 13.67 -5.08
CA GLU A 228 19.42 14.75 -5.71
C GLU A 228 18.46 15.52 -6.61
N LEU A 229 18.12 16.75 -6.22
CA LEU A 229 17.16 17.58 -6.91
C LEU A 229 17.85 18.78 -7.56
N ASP A 230 17.52 19.08 -8.81
CA ASP A 230 17.98 20.26 -9.54
C ASP A 230 17.28 21.55 -9.09
N GLY A 231 16.16 21.45 -8.38
CA GLY A 231 15.37 22.56 -7.86
C GLY A 231 14.07 22.14 -7.18
N GLU A 232 13.31 23.12 -6.70
CA GLU A 232 12.03 22.87 -5.98
C GLU A 232 10.94 22.25 -6.88
N THR A 233 11.06 22.43 -8.20
CA THR A 233 10.11 21.90 -9.20
C THR A 233 10.62 20.67 -9.93
N ASP A 234 11.73 20.09 -9.46
CA ASP A 234 12.31 18.90 -10.08
C ASP A 234 11.35 17.70 -9.95
N ALA A 235 10.93 17.17 -11.08
CA ALA A 235 10.08 15.98 -11.21
C ALA A 235 10.85 14.75 -11.74
N GLY A 236 12.19 14.76 -11.75
CA GLY A 236 13.01 13.71 -12.34
C GLY A 236 12.85 12.32 -11.72
N TYR A 237 12.29 12.24 -10.49
CA TYR A 237 11.95 10.97 -9.82
C TYR A 237 10.49 10.52 -10.06
N PHE A 238 9.71 11.28 -10.83
CA PHE A 238 8.34 10.94 -11.21
C PHE A 238 8.28 10.54 -12.68
N ASP A 239 7.17 9.87 -13.07
CA ASP A 239 6.92 9.56 -14.49
C ASP A 239 6.88 10.86 -15.30
N ASP A 240 7.50 10.85 -16.49
CA ASP A 240 7.47 11.98 -17.40
C ASP A 240 6.15 12.03 -18.17
N PHE A 241 5.24 12.86 -17.70
CA PHE A 241 3.92 13.06 -18.33
C PHE A 241 3.98 13.77 -19.69
N SER A 242 5.14 14.24 -20.13
CA SER A 242 5.36 14.74 -21.50
C SER A 242 5.75 13.64 -22.49
N ASN A 243 6.15 12.46 -22.01
CA ASN A 243 6.54 11.32 -22.81
C ASN A 243 5.31 10.48 -23.19
N GLU A 244 5.14 10.19 -24.50
CA GLU A 244 4.02 9.39 -25.01
C GLU A 244 3.96 7.98 -24.38
N ALA A 245 5.10 7.35 -24.10
CA ALA A 245 5.16 6.02 -23.48
C ALA A 245 4.67 6.04 -22.04
N ASP A 246 4.97 7.10 -21.29
CA ASP A 246 4.49 7.28 -19.91
C ASP A 246 3.03 7.74 -19.91
N MET A 247 2.63 8.60 -20.85
CA MET A 247 1.24 9.01 -21.04
C MET A 247 0.32 7.86 -21.44
N ALA A 248 0.81 6.85 -22.16
CA ALA A 248 0.02 5.67 -22.49
C ALA A 248 -0.49 4.95 -21.23
N LYS A 249 0.27 4.98 -20.13
CA LYS A 249 -0.14 4.43 -18.83
C LYS A 249 -1.34 5.18 -18.22
N TYR A 250 -1.50 6.45 -18.57
CA TYR A 250 -2.52 7.36 -18.03
C TYR A 250 -3.61 7.73 -19.01
N LYS A 251 -3.60 7.15 -20.21
CA LYS A 251 -4.52 7.48 -21.31
C LYS A 251 -5.99 7.53 -20.87
N GLU A 252 -6.43 6.54 -20.09
CA GLU A 252 -7.82 6.49 -19.60
C GLU A 252 -8.18 7.68 -18.69
N VAL A 253 -7.23 8.11 -17.87
CA VAL A 253 -7.41 9.28 -16.98
C VAL A 253 -7.43 10.55 -17.80
N HIS A 254 -6.52 10.67 -18.77
CA HIS A 254 -6.44 11.80 -19.68
C HIS A 254 -7.70 11.92 -20.54
N ASP A 255 -8.19 10.82 -21.11
CA ASP A 255 -9.43 10.79 -21.91
C ASP A 255 -10.66 11.21 -21.07
N LYS A 256 -10.74 10.78 -19.81
CA LYS A 256 -11.79 11.20 -18.87
C LYS A 256 -11.70 12.68 -18.52
N GLN A 257 -10.48 13.19 -18.29
CA GLN A 257 -10.26 14.60 -17.98
C GLN A 257 -10.63 15.48 -19.20
N GLN A 258 -10.20 15.09 -20.40
CA GLN A 258 -10.52 15.79 -21.65
C GLN A 258 -12.03 15.80 -21.93
N ALA A 259 -12.72 14.70 -21.64
CA ALA A 259 -14.18 14.63 -21.72
C ALA A 259 -14.86 15.60 -20.75
N LEU A 260 -14.35 15.71 -19.51
CA LEU A 260 -14.85 16.65 -18.50
C LEU A 260 -14.62 18.11 -18.89
N GLU A 261 -13.43 18.44 -19.39
CA GLU A 261 -13.07 19.78 -19.87
C GLU A 261 -13.96 20.17 -21.06
N SER A 262 -14.20 19.26 -22.00
CA SER A 262 -15.08 19.48 -23.15
C SER A 262 -16.57 19.69 -22.78
N MET A 263 -16.99 19.16 -21.62
CA MET A 263 -18.34 19.39 -21.08
C MET A 263 -18.45 20.74 -20.38
N ALA A 264 -17.36 21.16 -19.68
CA ALA A 264 -17.32 22.47 -19.02
C ALA A 264 -17.39 23.65 -20.00
N ASP A 265 -16.80 23.50 -21.20
CA ASP A 265 -16.82 24.53 -22.25
C ASP A 265 -18.22 24.70 -22.95
N ARG A 266 -19.18 23.81 -22.70
CA ARG A 266 -20.50 23.83 -23.37
C ARG A 266 -21.60 24.53 -22.57
N ASP A 267 -21.30 25.20 -21.46
CA ASP A 267 -22.30 25.86 -20.58
C ASP A 267 -23.51 24.94 -20.21
N GLU A 268 -23.36 23.63 -20.34
CA GLU A 268 -24.36 22.69 -19.88
C GLU A 268 -24.30 22.55 -18.37
N PRO A 269 -25.40 22.54 -17.63
CA PRO A 269 -25.39 22.36 -16.18
C PRO A 269 -24.73 21.03 -15.87
N MET A 270 -23.55 21.09 -15.26
CA MET A 270 -22.78 19.93 -14.82
C MET A 270 -23.71 18.89 -14.19
N ASN A 271 -23.83 17.75 -14.84
CA ASN A 271 -24.69 16.67 -14.37
C ASN A 271 -24.18 16.27 -12.97
N LYS A 272 -24.99 16.51 -11.93
CA LYS A 272 -24.65 16.24 -10.51
C LYS A 272 -24.13 14.82 -10.25
N GLY A 273 -24.28 13.90 -11.22
CA GLY A 273 -23.77 12.54 -11.18
C GLY A 273 -22.25 12.39 -11.38
N VAL A 274 -21.56 13.40 -11.96
CA VAL A 274 -20.10 13.33 -12.23
C VAL A 274 -19.27 13.55 -10.95
N PHE A 275 -19.82 14.24 -9.96
CA PHE A 275 -19.21 14.49 -8.65
C PHE A 275 -19.94 13.81 -7.50
N VAL A 276 -20.55 12.65 -7.73
CA VAL A 276 -21.19 11.86 -6.68
C VAL A 276 -20.09 11.39 -5.70
N GLY A 277 -20.07 12.00 -4.53
CA GLY A 277 -19.15 11.68 -3.44
C GLY A 277 -18.22 12.83 -3.00
N PHE A 278 -18.12 13.93 -3.76
CA PHE A 278 -17.41 15.13 -3.32
C PHE A 278 -18.37 16.11 -2.64
N THR A 279 -18.65 15.89 -1.36
CA THR A 279 -19.27 16.90 -0.50
C THR A 279 -18.22 17.43 0.47
N PHE A 280 -17.62 18.58 0.14
CA PHE A 280 -16.83 19.32 1.09
C PHE A 280 -17.81 20.00 2.06
N ARG A 281 -17.95 19.45 3.27
CA ARG A 281 -18.61 20.15 4.39
C ARG A 281 -17.52 20.76 5.26
N TYR A 282 -17.37 22.06 5.22
CA TYR A 282 -16.59 22.80 6.20
C TYR A 282 -17.33 22.73 7.54
N VAL A 283 -16.95 21.80 8.39
CA VAL A 283 -17.37 21.80 9.80
C VAL A 283 -16.34 22.67 10.53
N ARG A 284 -16.73 23.89 10.92
CA ARG A 284 -15.97 24.67 11.90
C ARG A 284 -16.06 23.94 13.24
N THR A 285 -15.17 23.00 13.48
CA THR A 285 -14.85 22.54 14.83
C THR A 285 -13.81 23.50 15.38
N PHE A 286 -14.21 24.27 16.38
CA PHE A 286 -13.28 24.96 17.27
C PHE A 286 -12.50 23.88 18.01
N PHE A 287 -11.26 23.64 17.64
CA PHE A 287 -10.31 22.93 18.49
C PHE A 287 -9.57 23.95 19.34
N PRO A 288 -9.66 23.89 20.68
CA PRO A 288 -8.93 24.77 21.58
C PRO A 288 -7.55 24.18 21.91
N PHE A 289 -6.74 23.84 20.92
CA PHE A 289 -5.35 23.48 21.15
C PHE A 289 -4.50 23.94 19.97
N ASP A 290 -3.61 24.89 20.26
CA ASP A 290 -2.44 25.16 19.44
C ASP A 290 -1.59 23.89 19.41
N ILE A 291 -1.60 23.18 18.29
CA ILE A 291 -0.63 22.14 18.00
C ILE A 291 0.36 22.77 17.05
N ASP A 292 1.53 23.13 17.56
CA ASP A 292 2.70 23.36 16.73
C ASP A 292 2.97 22.07 15.94
N ILE A 293 2.66 22.12 14.64
CA ILE A 293 2.96 21.04 13.71
C ILE A 293 4.42 21.23 13.30
N CYS A 294 5.30 20.45 13.92
CA CYS A 294 6.66 20.21 13.41
C CYS A 294 6.63 19.39 12.14
#